data_a3f613bd4e9af2a6b469b51b8204d023
#
_entry.id   a3f613bd4e9af2a6b469b51b8204d023
#
_cell.length_a   1.000
_cell.length_b   1.000
_cell.length_c   1.000
_cell.angle_alpha   90.00
_cell.angle_beta   90.00
_cell.angle_gamma   90.00
#
_symmetry.space_group_name_H-M   'P 1'
#
loop_
_entity.id
_entity.type
_entity.pdbx_description
1 polymer ?
#
loop_
_entity_poly.entity_id
_entity_poly.type
_entity_poly.pdbx_seq_one_letter_code
_entity_poly.pdbx_strand_id
1 'polypeptide(L)'
;MYIIYNLLMIGAFFLVMPYFIYRSICEKGFTRRMRQSLGGIRDEEIESVALKGCIWIHGASVGEIVATSPLVKEIRKAMPEIPILVSAVTVGGYDMARQIIPEADAIIYFPLDLPFVSESVVKRIRPRIFMPVETELWPNLLRALRERNIPVMMVNGRISEKSVKTYRYLYGIWDDMLNTVSRFCMQSSIDADYIRHLGADPSKIYVTGNTKFDQTYAEVTQEDLDNYKKELG
;
A
#
# COMPACT_ATOMS: atom_id res chain seq x y z
N MET A 1 5.08 -7.28 -23.19
CA MET A 1 4.36 -7.81 -22.03
C MET A 1 3.39 -6.78 -21.42
N TYR A 2 3.81 -5.51 -21.14
CA TYR A 2 2.90 -4.47 -20.62
C TYR A 2 1.65 -4.23 -21.48
N ILE A 3 1.74 -4.31 -22.80
CA ILE A 3 0.57 -4.16 -23.69
C ILE A 3 -0.48 -5.23 -23.38
N ILE A 4 -0.06 -6.49 -23.23
CA ILE A 4 -0.96 -7.60 -22.90
C ILE A 4 -1.57 -7.41 -21.52
N TYR A 5 -0.74 -7.07 -20.53
CA TYR A 5 -1.20 -6.76 -19.18
C TYR A 5 -2.24 -5.63 -19.18
N ASN A 6 -1.99 -4.54 -19.87
CA ASN A 6 -2.88 -3.40 -19.95
C ASN A 6 -4.19 -3.73 -20.65
N LEU A 7 -4.14 -4.52 -21.74
CA LEU A 7 -5.37 -5.00 -22.41
C LEU A 7 -6.22 -5.88 -21.48
N LEU A 8 -5.57 -6.78 -20.73
CA LEU A 8 -6.26 -7.63 -19.75
C LEU A 8 -6.86 -6.78 -18.59
N MET A 9 -6.11 -5.80 -18.06
CA MET A 9 -6.60 -4.91 -17.01
C MET A 9 -7.77 -4.04 -17.48
N ILE A 10 -7.70 -3.50 -18.68
CA ILE A 10 -8.79 -2.73 -19.27
C ILE A 10 -10.02 -3.63 -19.52
N GLY A 11 -9.83 -4.83 -20.04
CA GLY A 11 -10.92 -5.80 -20.22
C GLY A 11 -11.56 -6.19 -18.89
N ALA A 12 -10.77 -6.50 -17.87
CA ALA A 12 -11.25 -6.80 -16.53
C ALA A 12 -12.00 -5.62 -15.91
N PHE A 13 -11.53 -4.39 -16.11
CA PHE A 13 -12.20 -3.18 -15.66
C PHE A 13 -13.60 -3.06 -16.25
N PHE A 14 -13.76 -3.22 -17.56
CA PHE A 14 -15.09 -3.17 -18.19
C PHE A 14 -15.98 -4.32 -17.75
N LEU A 15 -15.45 -5.51 -17.53
CA LEU A 15 -16.22 -6.67 -17.04
C LEU A 15 -16.77 -6.43 -15.62
N VAL A 16 -16.00 -5.78 -14.75
CA VAL A 16 -16.38 -5.52 -13.35
C VAL A 16 -17.14 -4.19 -13.18
N MET A 17 -17.12 -3.31 -14.20
CA MET A 17 -17.77 -1.99 -14.15
C MET A 17 -19.27 -2.03 -13.76
N PRO A 18 -20.11 -2.94 -14.29
CA PRO A 18 -21.54 -3.00 -13.89
C PRO A 18 -21.71 -3.24 -12.38
N TYR A 19 -20.87 -4.12 -11.80
CA TYR A 19 -20.85 -4.35 -10.35
C TYR A 19 -20.42 -3.09 -9.58
N PHE A 20 -19.44 -2.35 -10.06
CA PHE A 20 -19.01 -1.10 -9.43
C PHE A 20 -20.09 0.00 -9.49
N ILE A 21 -20.82 0.09 -10.62
CA ILE A 21 -21.95 1.01 -10.75
C ILE A 21 -23.05 0.65 -9.73
N TYR A 22 -23.41 -0.62 -9.65
CA TYR A 22 -24.38 -1.11 -8.67
C TYR A 22 -23.95 -0.76 -7.22
N ARG A 23 -22.69 -1.05 -6.87
CA ARG A 23 -22.15 -0.71 -5.54
C ARG A 23 -22.13 0.79 -5.26
N SER A 24 -21.86 1.62 -6.26
CA SER A 24 -21.88 3.09 -6.12
C SER A 24 -23.28 3.64 -5.80
N ILE A 25 -24.32 2.95 -6.20
CA ILE A 25 -25.71 3.32 -5.88
C ILE A 25 -26.10 2.83 -4.48
N CYS A 26 -25.68 1.61 -4.12
CA CYS A 26 -26.12 0.93 -2.90
C CYS A 26 -25.28 1.23 -1.66
N GLU A 27 -24.00 1.62 -1.81
CA GLU A 27 -23.06 1.74 -0.70
C GLU A 27 -22.54 3.16 -0.52
N LYS A 28 -22.76 3.73 0.66
CA LYS A 28 -22.23 5.04 1.03
C LYS A 28 -20.70 5.04 1.01
N GLY A 29 -20.11 6.07 0.39
CA GLY A 29 -18.65 6.19 0.27
C GLY A 29 -18.03 5.46 -0.92
N PHE A 30 -18.73 4.50 -1.54
CA PHE A 30 -18.21 3.77 -2.70
C PHE A 30 -17.99 4.68 -3.92
N THR A 31 -18.84 5.68 -4.11
CA THR A 31 -18.66 6.70 -5.18
C THR A 31 -17.35 7.47 -5.04
N ARG A 32 -16.95 7.85 -3.81
CA ARG A 32 -15.66 8.50 -3.55
C ARG A 32 -14.52 7.55 -3.86
N ARG A 33 -14.62 6.29 -3.42
CA ARG A 33 -13.65 5.24 -3.74
C ARG A 33 -13.46 5.11 -5.24
N MET A 34 -14.53 4.93 -6.01
CA MET A 34 -14.47 4.80 -7.47
C MET A 34 -13.84 6.01 -8.15
N ARG A 35 -14.26 7.21 -7.76
CA ARG A 35 -13.70 8.45 -8.30
C ARG A 35 -12.18 8.51 -8.07
N GLN A 36 -11.72 8.30 -6.85
CA GLN A 36 -10.30 8.34 -6.52
C GLN A 36 -9.51 7.19 -7.17
N SER A 37 -10.07 5.98 -7.17
CA SER A 37 -9.43 4.82 -7.82
C SER A 37 -9.29 4.98 -9.34
N LEU A 38 -10.11 5.83 -9.98
CA LEU A 38 -9.99 6.21 -11.38
C LEU A 38 -9.12 7.47 -11.58
N GLY A 39 -8.39 7.90 -10.55
CA GLY A 39 -7.50 9.07 -10.60
C GLY A 39 -8.19 10.42 -10.37
N GLY A 40 -9.51 10.42 -10.14
CA GLY A 40 -10.30 11.64 -9.85
C GLY A 40 -10.11 12.14 -8.41
N ILE A 41 -8.88 12.21 -7.92
CA ILE A 41 -8.54 12.78 -6.62
C ILE A 41 -8.67 14.30 -6.75
N ARG A 42 -9.38 14.97 -5.83
CA ARG A 42 -9.48 16.42 -5.83
C ARG A 42 -8.21 17.05 -5.30
N ASP A 43 -7.89 18.27 -5.74
CA ASP A 43 -6.68 18.96 -5.30
C ASP A 43 -6.69 19.20 -3.79
N GLU A 44 -7.84 19.55 -3.21
CA GLU A 44 -8.00 19.76 -1.77
C GLU A 44 -7.70 18.46 -0.95
N GLU A 45 -7.85 17.28 -1.56
CA GLU A 45 -7.61 16.00 -0.90
C GLU A 45 -6.11 15.65 -0.80
N ILE A 46 -5.26 16.30 -1.60
CA ILE A 46 -3.81 16.02 -1.69
C ILE A 46 -2.93 17.26 -1.63
N GLU A 47 -3.48 18.47 -1.50
CA GLU A 47 -2.71 19.72 -1.52
C GLU A 47 -1.59 19.71 -0.48
N SER A 48 -1.89 19.26 0.74
CA SER A 48 -0.91 19.17 1.83
C SER A 48 0.31 18.31 1.50
N VAL A 49 0.13 17.29 0.66
CA VAL A 49 1.18 16.31 0.32
C VAL A 49 1.83 16.58 -1.03
N ALA A 50 1.09 17.13 -2.00
CA ALA A 50 1.56 17.32 -3.37
C ALA A 50 2.53 18.51 -3.53
N LEU A 51 2.36 19.59 -2.75
CA LEU A 51 3.18 20.79 -2.84
C LEU A 51 4.64 20.55 -2.40
N LYS A 52 4.85 19.80 -1.33
CA LYS A 52 6.17 19.56 -0.74
C LYS A 52 6.79 18.24 -1.17
N GLY A 53 6.02 17.38 -1.85
CA GLY A 53 6.32 15.95 -2.01
C GLY A 53 6.20 15.20 -0.70
N CYS A 54 5.83 13.93 -0.74
CA CYS A 54 5.45 13.16 0.45
C CYS A 54 6.13 11.78 0.51
N ILE A 55 6.06 11.16 1.69
CA ILE A 55 6.24 9.73 1.85
C ILE A 55 4.86 9.11 1.57
N TRP A 56 4.74 8.31 0.50
CA TRP A 56 3.49 7.64 0.16
C TRP A 56 3.53 6.18 0.62
N ILE A 57 2.71 5.84 1.61
CA ILE A 57 2.60 4.49 2.17
C ILE A 57 1.29 3.87 1.69
N HIS A 58 1.34 2.63 1.20
CA HIS A 58 0.19 1.93 0.66
C HIS A 58 -0.03 0.59 1.34
N GLY A 59 -1.22 0.40 1.93
CA GLY A 59 -1.71 -0.89 2.43
C GLY A 59 -3.10 -1.16 1.86
N ALA A 60 -3.33 -2.33 1.25
CA ALA A 60 -4.58 -2.61 0.55
C ALA A 60 -5.76 -2.86 1.49
N SER A 61 -5.53 -3.54 2.60
CA SER A 61 -6.54 -4.07 3.51
C SER A 61 -6.46 -3.45 4.91
N VAL A 62 -7.48 -3.73 5.74
CA VAL A 62 -7.48 -3.35 7.16
C VAL A 62 -6.23 -3.85 7.89
N GLY A 63 -5.86 -5.14 7.68
CA GLY A 63 -4.71 -5.74 8.37
C GLY A 63 -3.37 -5.09 7.99
N GLU A 64 -3.19 -4.69 6.73
CA GLU A 64 -2.01 -3.97 6.27
C GLU A 64 -1.97 -2.53 6.80
N ILE A 65 -3.10 -1.85 6.85
CA ILE A 65 -3.21 -0.52 7.45
C ILE A 65 -2.87 -0.57 8.94
N VAL A 66 -3.34 -1.57 9.66
CA VAL A 66 -2.98 -1.76 11.08
C VAL A 66 -1.48 -1.99 11.23
N ALA A 67 -0.87 -2.82 10.37
CA ALA A 67 0.58 -3.03 10.35
C ALA A 67 1.39 -1.77 9.97
N THR A 68 0.76 -0.82 9.27
CA THR A 68 1.37 0.44 8.84
C THR A 68 1.45 1.48 9.97
N SER A 69 0.51 1.45 10.91
CA SER A 69 0.39 2.48 11.96
C SER A 69 1.67 2.71 12.78
N PRO A 70 2.37 1.68 13.31
CA PRO A 70 3.62 1.89 14.05
C PRO A 70 4.70 2.55 13.18
N LEU A 71 4.82 2.11 11.92
CA LEU A 71 5.78 2.67 10.98
C LEU A 71 5.53 4.16 10.71
N VAL A 72 4.26 4.56 10.51
CA VAL A 72 3.91 5.98 10.28
C VAL A 72 4.26 6.83 11.49
N LYS A 73 4.01 6.35 12.71
CA LYS A 73 4.39 7.05 13.96
C LYS A 73 5.89 7.30 14.04
N GLU A 74 6.70 6.28 13.76
CA GLU A 74 8.16 6.42 13.80
C GLU A 74 8.68 7.32 12.67
N ILE A 75 8.11 7.24 11.46
CA ILE A 75 8.44 8.16 10.37
C ILE A 75 8.11 9.60 10.77
N ARG A 76 6.94 9.85 11.35
CA ARG A 76 6.54 11.20 11.80
C ARG A 76 7.50 11.76 12.85
N LYS A 77 7.96 10.94 13.81
CA LYS A 77 8.96 11.35 14.79
C LYS A 77 10.31 11.68 14.17
N ALA A 78 10.75 10.84 13.24
CA ALA A 78 12.06 11.00 12.59
C ALA A 78 12.09 12.13 11.55
N MET A 79 10.96 12.39 10.88
CA MET A 79 10.83 13.33 9.76
C MET A 79 9.56 14.19 9.88
N PRO A 80 9.45 15.05 10.90
CA PRO A 80 8.21 15.79 11.20
C PRO A 80 7.75 16.70 10.06
N GLU A 81 8.68 17.22 9.26
CA GLU A 81 8.41 18.20 8.19
C GLU A 81 7.99 17.55 6.86
N ILE A 82 8.16 16.24 6.70
CA ILE A 82 7.82 15.56 5.45
C ILE A 82 6.37 15.08 5.51
N PRO A 83 5.50 15.54 4.59
CA PRO A 83 4.13 15.06 4.55
C PRO A 83 4.02 13.55 4.32
N ILE A 84 3.03 12.93 4.95
CA ILE A 84 2.75 11.50 4.84
C ILE A 84 1.39 11.30 4.17
N LEU A 85 1.40 10.58 3.05
CA LEU A 85 0.20 10.13 2.37
C LEU A 85 0.00 8.64 2.64
N VAL A 86 -1.18 8.27 3.11
CA VAL A 86 -1.58 6.87 3.25
C VAL A 86 -2.66 6.55 2.22
N SER A 87 -2.57 5.38 1.59
CA SER A 87 -3.60 4.91 0.66
C SER A 87 -4.06 3.49 0.98
N ALA A 88 -5.35 3.23 0.74
CA ALA A 88 -5.98 1.92 0.94
C ALA A 88 -6.83 1.53 -0.27
N VAL A 89 -6.99 0.21 -0.50
CA VAL A 89 -7.85 -0.29 -1.58
C VAL A 89 -9.29 -0.44 -1.12
N THR A 90 -9.50 -0.94 0.10
CA THR A 90 -10.84 -1.26 0.63
C THR A 90 -11.45 -0.08 1.41
N VAL A 91 -12.79 -0.02 1.47
CA VAL A 91 -13.49 0.97 2.30
C VAL A 91 -13.08 0.80 3.76
N GLY A 92 -13.10 -0.45 4.28
CA GLY A 92 -12.68 -0.71 5.66
C GLY A 92 -11.22 -0.31 5.93
N GLY A 93 -10.29 -0.52 4.98
CA GLY A 93 -8.90 -0.06 5.10
C GLY A 93 -8.80 1.46 5.14
N TYR A 94 -9.56 2.16 4.29
CA TYR A 94 -9.61 3.62 4.29
C TYR A 94 -10.16 4.19 5.62
N ASP A 95 -11.26 3.62 6.12
CA ASP A 95 -11.86 4.06 7.38
C ASP A 95 -10.95 3.74 8.57
N MET A 96 -10.31 2.57 8.56
CA MET A 96 -9.31 2.21 9.57
C MET A 96 -8.13 3.19 9.56
N ALA A 97 -7.57 3.54 8.38
CA ALA A 97 -6.48 4.50 8.29
C ALA A 97 -6.85 5.85 8.92
N ARG A 98 -8.07 6.34 8.67
CA ARG A 98 -8.57 7.57 9.28
C ARG A 98 -8.71 7.50 10.80
N GLN A 99 -8.99 6.32 11.32
CA GLN A 99 -9.19 6.12 12.75
C GLN A 99 -7.86 5.98 13.51
N ILE A 100 -6.89 5.24 12.97
CA ILE A 100 -5.70 4.83 13.73
C ILE A 100 -4.39 5.49 13.27
N ILE A 101 -4.40 6.27 12.18
CA ILE A 101 -3.21 6.96 11.66
C ILE A 101 -3.49 8.48 11.59
N PRO A 102 -3.64 9.15 12.74
CA PRO A 102 -3.85 10.60 12.78
C PRO A 102 -2.62 11.39 12.28
N GLU A 103 -1.45 10.75 12.22
CA GLU A 103 -0.19 11.33 11.73
C GLU A 103 -0.17 11.51 10.20
N ALA A 104 -1.11 10.90 9.46
CA ALA A 104 -1.18 11.06 8.00
C ALA A 104 -1.75 12.43 7.62
N ASP A 105 -1.05 13.16 6.74
CA ASP A 105 -1.50 14.47 6.23
C ASP A 105 -2.61 14.33 5.18
N ALA A 106 -2.66 13.19 4.49
CA ALA A 106 -3.74 12.85 3.58
C ALA A 106 -3.98 11.34 3.54
N ILE A 107 -5.24 10.94 3.34
CA ILE A 107 -5.64 9.55 3.13
C ILE A 107 -6.51 9.47 1.89
N ILE A 108 -6.14 8.57 0.96
CA ILE A 108 -6.84 8.38 -0.31
C ILE A 108 -7.13 6.91 -0.59
N TYR A 109 -8.06 6.66 -1.49
CA TYR A 109 -8.15 5.35 -2.12
C TYR A 109 -7.07 5.17 -3.17
N PHE A 110 -6.49 3.97 -3.19
CA PHE A 110 -5.43 3.62 -4.14
C PHE A 110 -5.96 3.62 -5.57
N PRO A 111 -5.17 4.14 -6.55
CA PRO A 111 -5.57 4.13 -7.94
C PRO A 111 -5.63 2.71 -8.51
N LEU A 112 -6.57 2.44 -9.38
CA LEU A 112 -6.55 1.23 -10.20
C LEU A 112 -5.29 1.22 -11.07
N ASP A 113 -4.66 0.06 -11.20
CA ASP A 113 -3.42 -0.08 -11.96
C ASP A 113 -3.62 -0.04 -13.48
N LEU A 114 -4.36 0.96 -13.93
CA LEU A 114 -4.49 1.32 -15.33
C LEU A 114 -3.39 2.29 -15.73
N PRO A 115 -2.79 2.18 -16.93
CA PRO A 115 -1.60 2.95 -17.30
C PRO A 115 -1.80 4.47 -17.15
N PHE A 116 -2.89 5.02 -17.67
CA PHE A 116 -3.17 6.46 -17.59
C PHE A 116 -3.50 6.92 -16.18
N VAL A 117 -4.17 6.07 -15.38
CA VAL A 117 -4.55 6.39 -14.01
C VAL A 117 -3.31 6.43 -13.12
N SER A 118 -2.49 5.38 -13.14
CA SER A 118 -1.26 5.29 -12.36
C SER A 118 -0.31 6.45 -12.69
N GLU A 119 -0.11 6.74 -13.98
CA GLU A 119 0.75 7.84 -14.41
C GLU A 119 0.24 9.21 -13.94
N SER A 120 -1.06 9.49 -14.12
CA SER A 120 -1.68 10.75 -13.72
C SER A 120 -1.58 10.98 -12.21
N VAL A 121 -1.85 9.94 -11.42
CA VAL A 121 -1.80 10.02 -9.95
C VAL A 121 -0.38 10.25 -9.46
N VAL A 122 0.60 9.51 -9.95
CA VAL A 122 2.02 9.70 -9.58
C VAL A 122 2.50 11.11 -9.96
N LYS A 123 2.13 11.60 -11.15
CA LYS A 123 2.47 12.96 -11.62
C LYS A 123 1.89 14.05 -10.72
N ARG A 124 0.69 13.86 -10.17
CA ARG A 124 0.02 14.83 -9.30
C ARG A 124 0.55 14.80 -7.88
N ILE A 125 0.71 13.60 -7.29
CA ILE A 125 1.18 13.43 -5.91
C ILE A 125 2.67 13.78 -5.78
N ARG A 126 3.51 13.41 -6.75
CA ARG A 126 4.98 13.61 -6.74
C ARG A 126 5.64 13.09 -5.46
N PRO A 127 5.43 11.83 -5.09
CA PRO A 127 5.99 11.32 -3.85
C PRO A 127 7.52 11.33 -3.91
N ARG A 128 8.18 11.58 -2.76
CA ARG A 128 9.63 11.44 -2.62
C ARG A 128 10.06 9.99 -2.54
N ILE A 129 9.17 9.15 -2.02
CA ILE A 129 9.33 7.70 -1.92
C ILE A 129 7.94 7.05 -1.91
N PHE A 130 7.82 5.88 -2.50
CA PHE A 130 6.64 5.03 -2.40
C PHE A 130 6.97 3.79 -1.56
N MET A 131 6.13 3.48 -0.58
CA MET A 131 6.31 2.38 0.36
C MET A 131 5.10 1.44 0.31
N PRO A 132 5.09 0.43 -0.58
CA PRO A 132 4.07 -0.62 -0.55
C PRO A 132 4.27 -1.55 0.65
N VAL A 133 3.18 -1.87 1.33
CA VAL A 133 3.15 -2.81 2.46
C VAL A 133 2.85 -4.22 1.95
N GLU A 134 3.52 -5.21 2.51
CA GLU A 134 3.42 -6.62 2.11
C GLU A 134 3.76 -6.83 0.61
N THR A 135 2.82 -7.33 -0.20
CA THR A 135 3.09 -7.72 -1.60
C THR A 135 2.40 -6.81 -2.62
N GLU A 136 2.17 -5.57 -2.27
CA GLU A 136 1.43 -4.60 -3.11
C GLU A 136 2.30 -4.03 -4.25
N LEU A 137 2.70 -4.93 -5.16
CA LEU A 137 3.49 -4.60 -6.35
C LEU A 137 2.59 -4.46 -7.58
N TRP A 138 2.33 -3.22 -8.00
CA TRP A 138 1.43 -2.85 -9.08
C TRP A 138 2.23 -2.41 -10.33
N PRO A 139 2.19 -3.17 -11.45
CA PRO A 139 3.08 -2.97 -12.59
C PRO A 139 3.07 -1.55 -13.17
N ASN A 140 1.90 -0.99 -13.47
CA ASN A 140 1.82 0.35 -14.07
C ASN A 140 2.23 1.45 -13.09
N LEU A 141 1.85 1.32 -11.81
CA LEU A 141 2.26 2.28 -10.79
C LEU A 141 3.78 2.27 -10.61
N LEU A 142 4.38 1.09 -10.46
CA LEU A 142 5.83 0.95 -10.32
C LEU A 142 6.57 1.51 -11.54
N ARG A 143 6.06 1.25 -12.75
CA ARG A 143 6.58 1.84 -13.97
C ARG A 143 6.51 3.36 -13.95
N ALA A 144 5.38 3.95 -13.56
CA ALA A 144 5.21 5.40 -13.49
C ALA A 144 6.15 6.07 -12.45
N LEU A 145 6.44 5.37 -11.34
CA LEU A 145 7.42 5.78 -10.33
C LEU A 145 8.84 5.73 -10.87
N ARG A 146 9.22 4.62 -11.53
CA ARG A 146 10.53 4.44 -12.15
C ARG A 146 10.83 5.51 -13.21
N GLU A 147 9.89 5.78 -14.09
CA GLU A 147 10.02 6.80 -15.14
C GLU A 147 10.27 8.22 -14.57
N ARG A 148 9.96 8.42 -13.29
CA ARG A 148 10.21 9.68 -12.55
C ARG A 148 11.34 9.60 -11.53
N ASN A 149 12.10 8.50 -11.53
CA ASN A 149 13.17 8.24 -10.57
C ASN A 149 12.72 8.32 -9.11
N ILE A 150 11.47 7.96 -8.82
CA ILE A 150 10.94 7.91 -7.47
C ILE A 150 11.31 6.56 -6.87
N PRO A 151 12.07 6.52 -5.74
CA PRO A 151 12.45 5.28 -5.11
C PRO A 151 11.24 4.53 -4.54
N VAL A 152 11.34 3.21 -4.55
CA VAL A 152 10.32 2.31 -3.98
C VAL A 152 10.97 1.46 -2.90
N MET A 153 10.39 1.42 -1.71
CA MET A 153 10.84 0.58 -0.59
C MET A 153 9.68 -0.29 -0.10
N MET A 154 9.73 -1.57 -0.41
CA MET A 154 8.76 -2.54 0.13
C MET A 154 8.96 -2.65 1.64
N VAL A 155 7.91 -2.47 2.40
CA VAL A 155 7.93 -2.58 3.87
C VAL A 155 7.02 -3.69 4.35
N ASN A 156 7.40 -4.34 5.45
CA ASN A 156 6.68 -5.48 6.00
C ASN A 156 6.44 -6.56 4.92
N GLY A 157 7.43 -6.79 4.03
CA GLY A 157 7.32 -7.64 2.86
C GLY A 157 7.03 -9.10 3.22
N ARG A 158 6.00 -9.66 2.59
CA ARG A 158 5.58 -11.04 2.80
C ARG A 158 5.31 -11.71 1.45
N ILE A 159 5.93 -12.85 1.20
CA ILE A 159 5.75 -13.62 -0.04
C ILE A 159 5.29 -15.03 0.29
N SER A 160 4.14 -15.44 -0.24
CA SER A 160 3.68 -16.81 -0.07
C SER A 160 4.24 -17.75 -1.15
N GLU A 161 4.41 -19.02 -0.82
CA GLU A 161 4.80 -20.06 -1.80
C GLU A 161 3.85 -20.09 -3.03
N LYS A 162 2.56 -19.86 -2.80
CA LYS A 162 1.57 -19.78 -3.88
C LYS A 162 1.84 -18.60 -4.81
N SER A 163 2.24 -17.46 -4.26
CA SER A 163 2.60 -16.27 -5.03
C SER A 163 3.82 -16.53 -5.92
N VAL A 164 4.83 -17.24 -5.42
CA VAL A 164 6.02 -17.63 -6.21
C VAL A 164 5.63 -18.38 -7.48
N LYS A 165 4.70 -19.33 -7.37
CA LYS A 165 4.22 -20.12 -8.52
C LYS A 165 3.48 -19.25 -9.55
N THR A 166 2.72 -18.26 -9.09
CA THR A 166 1.91 -17.39 -9.95
C THR A 166 2.76 -16.34 -10.67
N TYR A 167 3.73 -15.74 -9.99
CA TYR A 167 4.56 -14.67 -10.55
C TYR A 167 5.47 -15.13 -11.69
N ARG A 168 5.82 -16.43 -11.76
CA ARG A 168 6.56 -17.02 -12.89
C ARG A 168 5.87 -16.82 -14.25
N TYR A 169 4.56 -16.61 -14.28
CA TYR A 169 3.81 -16.37 -15.53
C TYR A 169 3.81 -14.90 -15.96
N LEU A 170 4.28 -13.97 -15.11
CA LEU A 170 4.41 -12.54 -15.45
C LEU A 170 5.80 -12.20 -16.02
N TYR A 171 6.33 -13.08 -16.86
CA TYR A 171 7.65 -12.94 -17.48
C TYR A 171 7.91 -11.52 -18.02
N GLY A 172 9.05 -10.93 -17.66
CA GLY A 172 9.48 -9.60 -18.09
C GLY A 172 8.83 -8.42 -17.35
N ILE A 173 7.56 -8.53 -16.90
CA ILE A 173 6.95 -7.52 -16.03
C ILE A 173 7.46 -7.71 -14.60
N TRP A 174 7.59 -8.95 -14.17
CA TRP A 174 8.04 -9.28 -12.84
C TRP A 174 9.46 -8.77 -12.57
N ASP A 175 10.39 -9.06 -13.49
CA ASP A 175 11.77 -8.57 -13.41
C ASP A 175 11.83 -7.04 -13.36
N ASP A 176 10.99 -6.40 -14.17
CA ASP A 176 10.86 -4.94 -14.24
C ASP A 176 10.37 -4.35 -12.90
N MET A 177 9.38 -4.99 -12.27
CA MET A 177 8.88 -4.59 -10.93
C MET A 177 9.96 -4.77 -9.86
N LEU A 178 10.62 -5.94 -9.80
CA LEU A 178 11.68 -6.19 -8.82
C LEU A 178 12.85 -5.22 -8.97
N ASN A 179 13.25 -4.91 -10.20
CA ASN A 179 14.32 -3.95 -10.49
C ASN A 179 13.94 -2.52 -10.06
N THR A 180 12.66 -2.17 -10.10
CA THR A 180 12.15 -0.86 -9.67
C THR A 180 12.23 -0.69 -8.16
N VAL A 181 12.11 -1.77 -7.39
CA VAL A 181 12.22 -1.70 -5.92
C VAL A 181 13.67 -1.47 -5.52
N SER A 182 13.89 -0.42 -4.74
CA SER A 182 15.21 -0.03 -4.23
C SER A 182 15.60 -0.81 -2.99
N ARG A 183 14.64 -1.20 -2.14
CA ARG A 183 14.85 -1.98 -0.90
C ARG A 183 13.64 -2.87 -0.64
N PHE A 184 13.92 -4.10 -0.20
CA PHE A 184 12.92 -5.08 0.25
C PHE A 184 13.12 -5.31 1.77
N CYS A 185 12.25 -4.75 2.59
CA CYS A 185 12.22 -4.96 4.03
C CYS A 185 11.24 -6.10 4.34
N MET A 186 11.77 -7.31 4.49
CA MET A 186 11.00 -8.56 4.59
C MET A 186 10.67 -8.91 6.04
N GLN A 187 9.50 -9.54 6.27
CA GLN A 187 9.07 -9.96 7.61
C GLN A 187 9.93 -11.07 8.21
N SER A 188 10.45 -11.96 7.36
CA SER A 188 11.22 -13.14 7.82
C SER A 188 12.31 -13.52 6.81
N SER A 189 13.23 -14.39 7.24
CA SER A 189 14.23 -15.01 6.38
C SER A 189 13.58 -15.87 5.28
N ILE A 190 12.45 -16.51 5.57
CA ILE A 190 11.69 -17.29 4.59
C ILE A 190 11.16 -16.39 3.48
N ASP A 191 10.57 -15.24 3.82
CA ASP A 191 10.08 -14.27 2.84
C ASP A 191 11.24 -13.69 2.03
N ALA A 192 12.39 -13.42 2.66
CA ALA A 192 13.61 -12.98 2.01
C ALA A 192 14.14 -14.02 1.01
N ASP A 193 14.08 -15.29 1.34
CA ASP A 193 14.45 -16.37 0.42
C ASP A 193 13.48 -16.48 -0.77
N TYR A 194 12.19 -16.36 -0.53
CA TYR A 194 11.20 -16.37 -1.61
C TYR A 194 11.40 -15.23 -2.60
N ILE A 195 11.57 -13.98 -2.13
CA ILE A 195 11.77 -12.84 -3.04
C ILE A 195 13.09 -12.94 -3.81
N ARG A 196 14.15 -13.51 -3.19
CA ARG A 196 15.43 -13.82 -3.85
C ARG A 196 15.24 -14.84 -4.95
N HIS A 197 14.51 -15.93 -4.71
CA HIS A 197 14.20 -16.95 -5.72
C HIS A 197 13.36 -16.41 -6.89
N LEU A 198 12.60 -15.34 -6.64
CA LEU A 198 11.84 -14.64 -7.66
C LEU A 198 12.68 -13.67 -8.49
N GLY A 199 13.98 -13.50 -8.18
CA GLY A 199 14.93 -12.70 -8.95
C GLY A 199 15.27 -11.34 -8.35
N ALA A 200 14.85 -11.03 -7.14
CA ALA A 200 15.27 -9.78 -6.48
C ALA A 200 16.78 -9.80 -6.18
N ASP A 201 17.43 -8.66 -6.37
CA ASP A 201 18.85 -8.46 -6.07
C ASP A 201 19.08 -8.68 -4.56
N PRO A 202 19.93 -9.65 -4.17
CA PRO A 202 20.24 -9.94 -2.78
C PRO A 202 20.74 -8.73 -1.99
N SER A 203 21.45 -7.81 -2.63
CA SER A 203 21.98 -6.60 -2.00
C SER A 203 20.91 -5.60 -1.56
N LYS A 204 19.68 -5.77 -2.08
CA LYS A 204 18.52 -4.93 -1.77
C LYS A 204 17.59 -5.56 -0.70
N ILE A 205 17.85 -6.80 -0.25
CA ILE A 205 16.97 -7.57 0.64
C ILE A 205 17.46 -7.45 2.08
N TYR A 206 16.55 -7.05 2.97
CA TYR A 206 16.76 -6.90 4.41
C TYR A 206 15.65 -7.63 5.18
N VAL A 207 15.99 -8.36 6.24
CA VAL A 207 15.01 -8.94 7.15
C VAL A 207 14.82 -7.95 8.31
N THR A 208 13.66 -7.33 8.38
CA THR A 208 13.35 -6.26 9.34
C THR A 208 12.33 -6.65 10.41
N GLY A 209 11.76 -7.85 10.29
CA GLY A 209 10.70 -8.29 11.20
C GLY A 209 9.30 -7.86 10.74
N ASN A 210 8.29 -8.22 11.53
CA ASN A 210 6.90 -7.93 11.23
C ASN A 210 6.39 -6.79 12.11
N THR A 211 6.03 -5.67 11.49
CA THR A 211 5.55 -4.46 12.17
C THR A 211 4.27 -4.67 12.99
N LYS A 212 3.56 -5.78 12.80
CA LYS A 212 2.40 -6.13 13.64
C LYS A 212 2.79 -6.37 15.10
N PHE A 213 4.05 -6.75 15.37
CA PHE A 213 4.55 -6.93 16.73
C PHE A 213 4.96 -5.61 17.41
N ASP A 214 5.09 -4.51 16.64
CA ASP A 214 5.42 -3.19 17.16
C ASP A 214 4.14 -2.40 17.58
N GLN A 215 2.97 -3.03 17.52
CA GLN A 215 1.75 -2.43 18.02
C GLN A 215 1.84 -2.29 19.54
N THR A 216 1.74 -1.06 20.02
CA THR A 216 1.54 -0.79 21.44
C THR A 216 0.13 -1.26 21.79
N TYR A 217 0.02 -2.45 22.35
CA TYR A 217 -1.19 -2.82 23.08
C TYR A 217 -1.26 -1.89 24.28
N ALA A 218 -2.47 -1.39 24.60
CA ALA A 218 -2.68 -0.68 25.86
C ALA A 218 -2.16 -1.59 27.00
N GLU A 219 -1.29 -1.07 27.85
CA GLU A 219 -0.86 -1.82 29.03
C GLU A 219 -2.13 -2.17 29.80
N VAL A 220 -2.37 -3.47 29.97
CA VAL A 220 -3.48 -3.96 30.78
C VAL A 220 -3.20 -3.53 32.21
N THR A 221 -3.97 -2.59 32.71
CA THR A 221 -3.80 -2.11 34.10
C THR A 221 -4.19 -3.20 35.09
N GLN A 222 -3.73 -3.10 36.32
CA GLN A 222 -4.13 -4.02 37.39
C GLN A 222 -5.65 -4.00 37.61
N GLU A 223 -6.27 -2.84 37.41
CA GLU A 223 -7.71 -2.65 37.49
C GLU A 223 -8.47 -3.39 36.38
N ASP A 224 -7.93 -3.41 35.15
CA ASP A 224 -8.48 -4.21 34.06
C ASP A 224 -8.40 -5.71 34.36
N LEU A 225 -7.25 -6.16 34.89
CA LEU A 225 -7.08 -7.55 35.29
C LEU A 225 -8.05 -7.99 36.40
N ASP A 226 -8.29 -7.12 37.36
CA ASP A 226 -9.22 -7.39 38.46
C ASP A 226 -10.67 -7.39 37.96
N ASN A 227 -11.03 -6.53 37.01
CA ASN A 227 -12.33 -6.53 36.36
C ASN A 227 -12.54 -7.83 35.53
N TYR A 228 -11.58 -8.23 34.72
CA TYR A 228 -11.65 -9.49 33.99
C TYR A 228 -11.76 -10.71 34.91
N LYS A 229 -11.05 -10.75 36.03
CA LYS A 229 -11.19 -11.83 37.04
C LYS A 229 -12.58 -11.88 37.65
N LYS A 230 -13.22 -10.74 37.85
CA LYS A 230 -14.61 -10.69 38.37
C LYS A 230 -15.66 -11.14 37.35
N GLU A 231 -15.39 -10.89 36.04
CA GLU A 231 -16.32 -11.29 34.99
C GLU A 231 -16.18 -12.76 34.60
N LEU A 232 -15.00 -13.35 34.77
CA LEU A 232 -14.71 -14.73 34.39
C LEU A 232 -14.92 -15.76 35.54
N GLY A 233 -15.19 -15.29 36.77
CA GLY A 233 -15.44 -16.15 37.91
C GLY A 233 -14.18 -16.60 38.60
#